data_4ec42f72455f701800b939de2b869223
#
_entry.id   4ec42f72455f701800b939de2b869223
#
_cell.length_a   1.000
_cell.length_b   1.000
_cell.length_c   1.000
_cell.angle_alpha   90.00
_cell.angle_beta   90.00
_cell.angle_gamma   90.00
#
_symmetry.space_group_name_H-M   'P 1'
#
loop_
_entity.id
_entity.type
_entity.pdbx_description
1 polymer ?
#
loop_
_entity_poly.entity_id
_entity_poly.type
_entity_poly.pdbx_seq_one_letter_code
_entity_poly.pdbx_strand_id
1 'polypeptide(L)'
;MRLYLASTSPARLALLRQVGIEPVVVPSHVDEEAAVRLATDSNGELDASAMVTLLARLKAEAILGQRPDGEEIDGVILGGDSAFELGGDIYGKPHEPQIARERWLEQRGKTGTLHSGHWIIEVKNGQAARALGATAHASVEFASDISDSEIDAYVAERVEPEFGRVERDVPAFSCHVNIQPSGASAHSIDHAACQAATAE
;
A
#
# COMPACT_ATOMS: atom_id res chain seq x y z
N MET A 1 11.48 19.28 10.69
CA MET A 1 11.63 17.82 10.90
C MET A 1 11.46 17.17 9.55
N ARG A 2 12.42 16.39 9.06
CA ARG A 2 12.33 15.68 7.79
C ARG A 2 11.53 14.39 7.94
N LEU A 3 10.75 14.02 6.90
CA LEU A 3 10.11 12.72 6.78
C LEU A 3 10.85 11.91 5.72
N TYR A 4 11.21 10.67 6.05
CA TYR A 4 11.81 9.71 5.15
C TYR A 4 10.79 8.60 4.88
N LEU A 5 10.42 8.40 3.62
CA LEU A 5 9.44 7.40 3.22
C LEU A 5 10.17 6.13 2.75
N ALA A 6 10.08 5.08 3.57
CA ALA A 6 10.64 3.75 3.26
C ALA A 6 9.71 2.96 2.33
N SER A 7 9.35 3.55 1.19
CA SER A 7 8.41 2.95 0.23
C SER A 7 8.65 3.50 -1.17
N THR A 8 8.44 2.66 -2.17
CA THR A 8 8.42 3.05 -3.59
C THR A 8 7.01 3.30 -4.13
N SER A 9 5.96 3.17 -3.29
CA SER A 9 4.56 3.33 -3.71
C SER A 9 4.27 4.78 -4.15
N PRO A 10 3.91 5.02 -5.44
CA PRO A 10 3.55 6.34 -5.92
C PRO A 10 2.30 6.90 -5.23
N ALA A 11 1.33 6.02 -4.91
CA ALA A 11 0.09 6.41 -4.23
C ALA A 11 0.39 6.96 -2.83
N ARG A 12 1.26 6.29 -2.06
CA ARG A 12 1.65 6.73 -0.72
C ARG A 12 2.39 8.05 -0.74
N LEU A 13 3.28 8.24 -1.73
CA LEU A 13 3.95 9.51 -1.96
C LEU A 13 2.96 10.63 -2.31
N ALA A 14 2.01 10.35 -3.20
CA ALA A 14 0.98 11.32 -3.59
C ALA A 14 0.11 11.76 -2.40
N LEU A 15 -0.31 10.81 -1.54
CA LEU A 15 -1.08 11.13 -0.33
C LEU A 15 -0.33 12.06 0.64
N LEU A 16 0.96 11.82 0.85
CA LEU A 16 1.78 12.71 1.68
C LEU A 16 1.87 14.11 1.09
N ARG A 17 2.06 14.22 -0.23
CA ARG A 17 2.09 15.50 -0.94
C ARG A 17 0.77 16.25 -0.89
N GLN A 18 -0.36 15.55 -0.97
CA GLN A 18 -1.70 16.16 -0.85
C GLN A 18 -1.92 16.86 0.50
N VAL A 19 -1.29 16.37 1.58
CA VAL A 19 -1.35 17.01 2.90
C VAL A 19 -0.16 17.93 3.17
N GLY A 20 0.58 18.33 2.13
CA GLY A 20 1.68 19.30 2.21
C GLY A 20 2.99 18.74 2.77
N ILE A 21 3.14 17.42 2.81
CA ILE A 21 4.36 16.76 3.26
C ILE A 21 5.17 16.31 2.05
N GLU A 22 6.39 16.85 1.88
CA GLU A 22 7.33 16.37 0.85
C GLU A 22 8.38 15.46 1.52
N PRO A 23 8.26 14.13 1.38
CA PRO A 23 9.20 13.22 2.01
C PRO A 23 10.46 13.00 1.17
N VAL A 24 11.54 12.61 1.82
CA VAL A 24 12.70 12.00 1.15
C VAL A 24 12.36 10.52 0.92
N VAL A 25 12.25 10.11 -0.34
CA VAL A 25 11.95 8.72 -0.68
C VAL A 25 13.23 7.88 -0.60
N VAL A 26 13.20 6.85 0.25
CA VAL A 26 14.33 5.93 0.46
C VAL A 26 13.83 4.49 0.29
N PRO A 27 14.10 3.82 -0.84
CA PRO A 27 13.67 2.44 -1.06
C PRO A 27 14.24 1.48 -0.02
N SER A 28 13.39 0.64 0.55
CA SER A 28 13.79 -0.29 1.62
C SER A 28 14.46 -1.57 1.12
N HIS A 29 14.13 -1.99 -0.11
CA HIS A 29 14.62 -3.24 -0.72
C HIS A 29 14.39 -4.51 0.15
N VAL A 30 13.33 -4.53 0.95
CA VAL A 30 12.95 -5.70 1.75
C VAL A 30 12.43 -6.79 0.82
N ASP A 31 12.89 -8.02 1.02
CA ASP A 31 12.29 -9.21 0.44
C ASP A 31 11.04 -9.58 1.23
N GLU A 32 9.89 -9.09 0.75
CA GLU A 32 8.60 -9.20 1.43
C GLU A 32 8.13 -10.65 1.52
N GLU A 33 8.32 -11.44 0.46
CA GLU A 33 7.92 -12.86 0.46
C GLU A 33 8.75 -13.67 1.46
N ALA A 34 10.06 -13.46 1.49
CA ALA A 34 10.92 -14.12 2.46
C ALA A 34 10.57 -13.72 3.90
N ALA A 35 10.26 -12.44 4.12
CA ALA A 35 9.88 -11.94 5.44
C ALA A 35 8.56 -12.57 5.95
N VAL A 36 7.52 -12.61 5.09
CA VAL A 36 6.24 -13.24 5.44
C VAL A 36 6.43 -14.72 5.68
N ARG A 37 7.14 -15.43 4.82
CA ARG A 37 7.42 -16.87 4.99
C ARG A 37 8.11 -17.17 6.32
N LEU A 38 9.17 -16.44 6.67
CA LEU A 38 9.89 -16.63 7.94
C LEU A 38 9.01 -16.36 9.16
N ALA A 39 8.12 -15.36 9.07
CA ALA A 39 7.20 -15.05 10.16
C ALA A 39 6.13 -16.13 10.30
N THR A 40 5.60 -16.65 9.19
CA THR A 40 4.62 -17.75 9.17
C THR A 40 5.23 -19.03 9.75
N ASP A 41 6.46 -19.37 9.36
CA ASP A 41 7.16 -20.55 9.88
C ASP A 41 7.38 -20.49 11.42
N SER A 42 7.55 -19.28 11.94
CA SER A 42 7.86 -19.06 13.37
C SER A 42 6.61 -18.90 14.23
N ASN A 43 5.53 -18.30 13.70
CA ASN A 43 4.38 -17.86 14.50
C ASN A 43 3.04 -18.43 14.02
N GLY A 44 3.01 -19.19 12.93
CA GLY A 44 1.80 -19.61 12.22
C GLY A 44 1.34 -18.58 11.19
N GLU A 45 0.21 -18.84 10.55
CA GLU A 45 -0.34 -17.95 9.52
C GLU A 45 -0.61 -16.55 10.07
N LEU A 46 -0.20 -15.54 9.30
CA LEU A 46 -0.45 -14.14 9.61
C LEU A 46 -1.80 -13.73 9.01
N ASP A 47 -2.63 -13.06 9.80
CA ASP A 47 -3.74 -12.30 9.22
C ASP A 47 -3.24 -11.06 8.44
N ALA A 48 -4.10 -10.46 7.64
CA ALA A 48 -3.73 -9.34 6.79
C ALA A 48 -3.19 -8.14 7.60
N SER A 49 -3.76 -7.87 8.79
CA SER A 49 -3.32 -6.78 9.66
C SER A 49 -1.92 -7.02 10.22
N ALA A 50 -1.64 -8.24 10.68
CA ALA A 50 -0.32 -8.61 11.17
C ALA A 50 0.72 -8.57 10.05
N MET A 51 0.37 -9.06 8.86
CA MET A 51 1.24 -9.05 7.70
C MET A 51 1.65 -7.64 7.28
N VAL A 52 0.69 -6.74 7.06
CA VAL A 52 1.01 -5.36 6.64
C VAL A 52 1.76 -4.57 7.72
N THR A 53 1.51 -4.87 9.00
CA THR A 53 2.25 -4.24 10.11
C THR A 53 3.70 -4.73 10.14
N LEU A 54 3.92 -6.04 9.98
CA LEU A 54 5.26 -6.62 9.89
C LEU A 54 6.05 -6.01 8.73
N LEU A 55 5.47 -5.98 7.53
CA LEU A 55 6.14 -5.45 6.34
C LEU A 55 6.41 -3.94 6.47
N ALA A 56 5.46 -3.16 6.99
CA ALA A 56 5.68 -1.74 7.27
C ALA A 56 6.85 -1.51 8.24
N ARG A 57 6.94 -2.33 9.29
CA ARG A 57 8.04 -2.31 10.26
C ARG A 57 9.37 -2.61 9.60
N LEU A 58 9.45 -3.73 8.88
CA LEU A 58 10.70 -4.16 8.23
C LEU A 58 11.18 -3.13 7.21
N LYS A 59 10.25 -2.52 6.43
CA LYS A 59 10.58 -1.43 5.51
C LYS A 59 11.15 -0.22 6.22
N ALA A 60 10.57 0.19 7.34
CA ALA A 60 11.08 1.31 8.12
C ALA A 60 12.46 1.01 8.74
N GLU A 61 12.62 -0.20 9.29
CA GLU A 61 13.88 -0.64 9.91
C GLU A 61 15.01 -0.80 8.88
N ALA A 62 14.70 -1.23 7.66
CA ALA A 62 15.69 -1.46 6.60
C ALA A 62 16.44 -0.19 6.14
N ILE A 63 15.86 0.99 6.36
CA ILE A 63 16.53 2.23 6.01
C ILE A 63 17.27 2.89 7.18
N LEU A 64 17.18 2.33 8.40
CA LEU A 64 18.01 2.79 9.52
C LEU A 64 19.49 2.68 9.17
N GLY A 65 20.23 3.73 9.43
CA GLY A 65 21.67 3.80 9.13
C GLY A 65 22.01 4.08 7.66
N GLN A 66 21.03 4.16 6.77
CA GLN A 66 21.26 4.67 5.41
C GLN A 66 21.57 6.18 5.44
N ARG A 67 22.22 6.64 4.40
CA ARG A 67 22.63 8.04 4.25
C ARG A 67 22.08 8.61 2.94
N PRO A 68 20.77 8.89 2.85
CA PRO A 68 20.23 9.56 1.68
C PRO A 68 20.92 10.93 1.52
N ASP A 69 21.36 11.22 0.29
CA ASP A 69 22.12 12.43 -0.03
C ASP A 69 23.45 12.57 0.74
N GLY A 70 23.97 11.46 1.29
CA GLY A 70 25.25 11.44 2.05
C GLY A 70 25.11 11.85 3.52
N GLU A 71 23.92 12.27 3.97
CA GLU A 71 23.65 12.68 5.36
C GLU A 71 23.02 11.54 6.17
N GLU A 72 23.28 11.54 7.48
CA GLU A 72 22.57 10.62 8.39
C GLU A 72 21.09 10.99 8.47
N ILE A 73 20.23 9.98 8.59
CA ILE A 73 18.81 10.22 8.83
C ILE A 73 18.64 10.88 10.19
N ASP A 74 18.00 12.06 10.18
CA ASP A 74 17.59 12.80 11.38
C ASP A 74 16.16 13.33 11.14
N GLY A 75 15.18 12.79 11.85
CA GLY A 75 13.77 13.07 11.65
C GLY A 75 12.87 11.86 11.87
N VAL A 76 11.94 11.62 10.96
CA VAL A 76 10.97 10.53 11.07
C VAL A 76 11.05 9.63 9.85
N ILE A 77 11.18 8.32 10.08
CA ILE A 77 11.01 7.31 9.05
C ILE A 77 9.56 6.83 9.08
N LEU A 78 8.94 6.73 7.91
CA LEU A 78 7.64 6.13 7.71
C LEU A 78 7.78 4.90 6.80
N GLY A 79 7.57 3.72 7.35
CA GLY A 79 7.32 2.48 6.61
C GLY A 79 5.82 2.28 6.41
N GLY A 80 5.44 1.67 5.31
CA GLY A 80 4.05 1.37 5.05
C GLY A 80 3.91 0.18 4.13
N ASP A 81 2.86 -0.60 4.38
CA ASP A 81 2.44 -1.71 3.54
C ASP A 81 0.93 -1.78 3.45
N SER A 82 0.40 -2.38 2.39
CA SER A 82 -1.04 -2.56 2.23
C SER A 82 -1.35 -3.90 1.60
N ALA A 83 -2.47 -4.51 2.02
CA ALA A 83 -2.97 -5.75 1.46
C ALA A 83 -4.49 -5.70 1.36
N PHE A 84 -5.03 -6.27 0.30
CA PHE A 84 -6.46 -6.41 0.11
C PHE A 84 -6.90 -7.82 0.50
N GLU A 85 -7.95 -7.92 1.33
CA GLU A 85 -8.54 -9.19 1.77
C GLU A 85 -9.96 -9.31 1.23
N LEU A 86 -10.26 -10.45 0.61
CA LEU A 86 -11.60 -10.79 0.14
C LEU A 86 -11.90 -12.27 0.43
N GLY A 87 -12.97 -12.53 1.17
CA GLY A 87 -13.40 -13.89 1.49
C GLY A 87 -12.44 -14.69 2.38
N GLY A 88 -11.49 -14.03 3.03
CA GLY A 88 -10.43 -14.65 3.84
C GLY A 88 -9.09 -14.83 3.10
N ASP A 89 -9.08 -14.59 1.79
CA ASP A 89 -7.86 -14.64 0.99
C ASP A 89 -7.20 -13.26 0.93
N ILE A 90 -5.88 -13.23 1.08
CA ILE A 90 -5.08 -12.00 1.01
C ILE A 90 -4.47 -11.89 -0.39
N TYR A 91 -4.77 -10.79 -1.05
CA TYR A 91 -4.32 -10.49 -2.41
C TYR A 91 -3.13 -9.52 -2.37
N GLY A 92 -2.00 -9.96 -2.91
CA GLY A 92 -0.86 -9.11 -3.21
C GLY A 92 -0.96 -8.50 -4.63
N LYS A 93 0.09 -7.82 -5.08
CA LYS A 93 0.14 -7.24 -6.43
C LYS A 93 -0.02 -8.31 -7.52
N PRO A 94 -0.89 -8.09 -8.52
CA PRO A 94 -0.91 -8.94 -9.69
C PRO A 94 0.27 -8.57 -10.60
N HIS A 95 1.24 -9.46 -10.73
CA HIS A 95 2.42 -9.22 -11.57
C HIS A 95 2.16 -9.49 -13.07
N GLU A 96 1.02 -10.12 -13.39
CA GLU A 96 0.64 -10.50 -14.75
C GLU A 96 -0.75 -9.98 -15.10
N PRO A 97 -0.95 -9.49 -16.36
CA PRO A 97 -2.24 -8.98 -16.82
C PRO A 97 -3.38 -9.96 -16.66
N GLN A 98 -3.13 -11.24 -16.93
CA GLN A 98 -4.15 -12.27 -16.82
C GLN A 98 -4.59 -12.47 -15.37
N ILE A 99 -3.66 -12.49 -14.41
CA ILE A 99 -3.96 -12.59 -12.98
C ILE A 99 -4.75 -11.38 -12.52
N ALA A 100 -4.38 -10.18 -12.97
CA ALA A 100 -5.13 -8.95 -12.68
C ALA A 100 -6.58 -9.06 -13.18
N ARG A 101 -6.79 -9.54 -14.42
CA ARG A 101 -8.11 -9.74 -15.00
C ARG A 101 -8.96 -10.74 -14.22
N GLU A 102 -8.39 -11.89 -13.87
CA GLU A 102 -9.07 -12.92 -13.09
C GLU A 102 -9.52 -12.40 -11.73
N ARG A 103 -8.65 -11.64 -11.06
CA ARG A 103 -8.97 -11.00 -9.77
C ARG A 103 -10.10 -9.97 -9.90
N TRP A 104 -10.10 -9.15 -10.94
CA TRP A 104 -11.18 -8.20 -11.19
C TRP A 104 -12.52 -8.89 -11.39
N LEU A 105 -12.55 -9.98 -12.16
CA LEU A 105 -13.76 -10.78 -12.36
C LEU A 105 -14.25 -11.39 -11.04
N GLU A 106 -13.33 -11.84 -10.20
CA GLU A 106 -13.65 -12.39 -8.89
C GLU A 106 -14.16 -11.33 -7.92
N GLN A 107 -13.59 -10.14 -7.92
CA GLN A 107 -13.89 -9.02 -7.01
C GLN A 107 -15.20 -8.31 -7.39
N ARG A 108 -15.59 -8.33 -8.66
CA ARG A 108 -16.78 -7.67 -9.18
C ARG A 108 -18.04 -7.99 -8.37
N GLY A 109 -18.73 -6.94 -7.87
CA GLY A 109 -19.93 -7.05 -7.04
C GLY A 109 -19.68 -7.57 -5.62
N LYS A 110 -18.43 -7.68 -5.21
CA LYS A 110 -18.08 -8.09 -3.85
C LYS A 110 -17.49 -6.95 -3.04
N THR A 111 -17.49 -7.12 -1.73
CA THR A 111 -16.87 -6.20 -0.78
C THR A 111 -15.72 -6.90 -0.07
N GLY A 112 -14.56 -6.27 -0.07
CA GLY A 112 -13.39 -6.73 0.66
C GLY A 112 -12.86 -5.65 1.61
N THR A 113 -11.75 -5.94 2.26
CA THR A 113 -11.10 -5.04 3.22
C THR A 113 -9.68 -4.72 2.76
N LEU A 114 -9.38 -3.44 2.59
CA LEU A 114 -8.01 -2.96 2.43
C LEU A 114 -7.40 -2.72 3.81
N HIS A 115 -6.32 -3.41 4.09
CA HIS A 115 -5.52 -3.24 5.30
C HIS A 115 -4.30 -2.38 4.97
N SER A 116 -3.99 -1.40 5.81
CA SER A 116 -2.83 -0.53 5.63
C SER A 116 -2.05 -0.46 6.93
N GLY A 117 -0.88 -1.07 6.94
CA GLY A 117 0.07 -1.03 8.03
C GLY A 117 1.01 0.17 7.92
N HIS A 118 1.25 0.82 9.03
CA HIS A 118 2.16 1.96 9.14
C HIS A 118 3.12 1.71 10.29
N TRP A 119 4.39 2.06 10.06
CA TRP A 119 5.41 2.02 11.10
C TRP A 119 6.25 3.28 11.07
N ILE A 120 6.27 3.97 12.19
CA ILE A 120 6.98 5.24 12.34
C ILE A 120 8.16 5.02 13.26
N ILE A 121 9.35 5.52 12.87
CA ILE A 121 10.54 5.53 13.71
C ILE A 121 11.03 6.98 13.82
N GLU A 122 11.08 7.52 15.05
CA GLU A 122 11.78 8.76 15.33
C GLU A 122 13.28 8.47 15.39
N VAL A 123 14.05 9.18 14.57
CA VAL A 123 15.51 9.02 14.48
C VAL A 123 16.16 10.33 14.89
N LYS A 124 17.11 10.24 15.82
CA LYS A 124 17.93 11.37 16.29
C LYS A 124 19.41 11.01 16.16
N ASN A 125 20.16 11.83 15.47
CA ASN A 125 21.60 11.60 15.24
C ASN A 125 21.88 10.17 14.71
N GLY A 126 21.12 9.72 13.71
CA GLY A 126 21.25 8.41 13.09
C GLY A 126 20.77 7.23 13.93
N GLN A 127 20.25 7.43 15.15
CA GLN A 127 19.80 6.38 16.05
C GLN A 127 18.29 6.41 16.26
N ALA A 128 17.66 5.23 16.28
CA ALA A 128 16.24 5.11 16.59
C ALA A 128 15.99 5.48 18.05
N ALA A 129 15.14 6.50 18.28
CA ALA A 129 14.78 6.97 19.61
C ALA A 129 13.43 6.39 20.07
N ARG A 130 12.46 6.28 19.15
CA ARG A 130 11.11 5.79 19.42
C ARG A 130 10.53 5.14 18.16
N ALA A 131 9.70 4.11 18.33
CA ALA A 131 8.96 3.52 17.24
C ALA A 131 7.49 3.31 17.63
N LEU A 132 6.60 3.39 16.64
CA LEU A 132 5.15 3.18 16.80
C LEU A 132 4.59 2.56 15.52
N GLY A 133 3.78 1.52 15.68
CA GLY A 133 3.01 0.91 14.59
C GLY A 133 1.52 1.14 14.75
N ALA A 134 0.83 1.23 13.61
CA ALA A 134 -0.62 1.28 13.55
C ALA A 134 -1.13 0.63 12.26
N THR A 135 -2.34 0.09 12.31
CA THR A 135 -3.05 -0.45 11.14
C THR A 135 -4.36 0.29 10.94
N ALA A 136 -4.66 0.64 9.71
CA ALA A 136 -5.96 1.17 9.30
C ALA A 136 -6.65 0.17 8.38
N HIS A 137 -7.98 0.22 8.34
CA HIS A 137 -8.81 -0.62 7.47
C HIS A 137 -9.78 0.25 6.68
N ALA A 138 -10.01 -0.14 5.43
CA ALA A 138 -11.03 0.45 4.59
C ALA A 138 -11.86 -0.65 3.93
N SER A 139 -13.19 -0.52 3.95
CA SER A 139 -14.06 -1.38 3.16
C SER A 139 -14.06 -0.91 1.72
N VAL A 140 -13.83 -1.80 0.77
CA VAL A 140 -13.82 -1.54 -0.66
C VAL A 140 -14.92 -2.37 -1.31
N GLU A 141 -15.93 -1.71 -1.86
CA GLU A 141 -17.03 -2.34 -2.59
C GLU A 141 -16.79 -2.17 -4.10
N PHE A 142 -16.73 -3.28 -4.82
CA PHE A 142 -16.62 -3.28 -6.27
C PHE A 142 -18.00 -3.27 -6.90
N ALA A 143 -18.20 -2.38 -7.88
CA ALA A 143 -19.47 -2.29 -8.60
C ALA A 143 -19.79 -3.61 -9.31
N SER A 144 -21.05 -4.02 -9.27
CA SER A 144 -21.49 -5.30 -9.86
C SER A 144 -21.72 -5.21 -11.37
N ASP A 145 -21.83 -4.01 -11.90
CA ASP A 145 -22.13 -3.70 -13.31
C ASP A 145 -20.89 -3.42 -14.17
N ILE A 146 -19.69 -3.60 -13.62
CA ILE A 146 -18.43 -3.48 -14.37
C ILE A 146 -18.43 -4.53 -15.49
N SER A 147 -18.34 -4.11 -16.74
CA SER A 147 -18.29 -5.02 -17.88
C SER A 147 -16.91 -5.65 -18.06
N ASP A 148 -16.85 -6.78 -18.72
CA ASP A 148 -15.57 -7.45 -19.06
C ASP A 148 -14.68 -6.55 -19.93
N SER A 149 -15.27 -5.75 -20.84
CA SER A 149 -14.53 -4.82 -21.69
C SER A 149 -13.89 -3.66 -20.90
N GLU A 150 -14.52 -3.22 -19.82
CA GLU A 150 -13.95 -2.21 -18.93
C GLU A 150 -12.77 -2.81 -18.12
N ILE A 151 -12.92 -4.04 -17.62
CA ILE A 151 -11.84 -4.76 -16.97
C ILE A 151 -10.65 -4.92 -17.92
N ASP A 152 -10.90 -5.35 -19.16
CA ASP A 152 -9.87 -5.55 -20.18
C ASP A 152 -9.13 -4.25 -20.50
N ALA A 153 -9.86 -3.14 -20.64
CA ALA A 153 -9.28 -1.83 -20.87
C ALA A 153 -8.40 -1.37 -19.68
N TYR A 154 -8.89 -1.54 -18.46
CA TYR A 154 -8.15 -1.18 -17.25
C TYR A 154 -6.86 -2.00 -17.11
N VAL A 155 -6.93 -3.31 -17.33
CA VAL A 155 -5.76 -4.19 -17.25
C VAL A 155 -4.73 -3.83 -18.32
N ALA A 156 -5.16 -3.54 -19.55
CA ALA A 156 -4.27 -3.16 -20.64
C ALA A 156 -3.53 -1.83 -20.37
N GLU A 157 -4.16 -0.89 -19.68
CA GLU A 157 -3.50 0.39 -19.35
C GLU A 157 -2.50 0.30 -18.20
N ARG A 158 -2.72 -0.62 -17.25
CA ARG A 158 -2.00 -0.65 -15.98
C ARG A 158 -0.92 -1.71 -15.86
N VAL A 159 -0.95 -2.70 -16.72
CA VAL A 159 -0.05 -3.86 -16.65
C VAL A 159 0.93 -3.88 -17.83
N GLU A 160 1.21 -2.74 -18.47
CA GLU A 160 2.30 -2.68 -19.44
C GLU A 160 3.67 -2.74 -18.75
N PRO A 161 4.52 -3.70 -19.14
CA PRO A 161 5.90 -3.75 -18.66
C PRO A 161 6.71 -2.63 -19.30
N GLU A 162 7.35 -1.82 -18.50
CA GLU A 162 8.56 -1.04 -18.79
C GLU A 162 8.51 0.33 -19.48
N PHE A 163 7.40 0.93 -19.87
CA PHE A 163 7.49 2.28 -20.46
C PHE A 163 6.56 3.31 -19.80
N GLY A 164 7.22 4.33 -19.27
CA GLY A 164 6.82 5.72 -19.03
C GLY A 164 5.33 6.04 -18.95
N ARG A 165 4.91 6.42 -17.72
CA ARG A 165 3.69 7.16 -17.41
C ARG A 165 3.06 7.84 -18.62
N VAL A 166 1.92 7.38 -19.03
CA VAL A 166 0.94 8.20 -19.75
C VAL A 166 -0.24 8.38 -18.81
N GLU A 167 -0.34 9.56 -18.22
CA GLU A 167 -1.59 10.03 -17.63
C GLU A 167 -2.60 10.15 -18.76
N ARG A 168 -3.53 9.21 -18.88
CA ARG A 168 -4.74 9.37 -19.67
C ARG A 168 -5.92 9.34 -18.71
N ASP A 169 -6.85 10.27 -18.95
CA ASP A 169 -8.14 10.29 -18.30
C ASP A 169 -8.90 9.00 -18.60
N VAL A 170 -8.78 8.03 -17.74
CA VAL A 170 -9.62 6.82 -17.78
C VAL A 170 -10.92 7.16 -17.09
N PRO A 171 -12.08 6.78 -17.64
CA PRO A 171 -13.33 6.96 -16.92
C PRO A 171 -13.23 6.26 -15.57
N ALA A 172 -13.50 7.03 -14.53
CA ALA A 172 -13.41 6.57 -13.15
C ALA A 172 -14.32 5.37 -12.94
N PHE A 173 -13.74 4.20 -12.66
CA PHE A 173 -14.52 3.09 -12.16
C PHE A 173 -15.21 3.50 -10.87
N SER A 174 -16.52 3.31 -10.82
CA SER A 174 -17.31 3.57 -9.62
C SER A 174 -17.04 2.47 -8.60
N CYS A 175 -15.95 2.59 -7.83
CA CYS A 175 -15.84 1.84 -6.60
C CYS A 175 -16.19 2.77 -5.44
N HIS A 176 -17.12 2.34 -4.61
CA HIS A 176 -17.47 3.05 -3.40
C HIS A 176 -16.52 2.56 -2.29
N VAL A 177 -15.60 3.42 -1.91
CA VAL A 177 -14.72 3.16 -0.76
C VAL A 177 -15.34 3.77 0.47
N ASN A 178 -15.82 2.91 1.37
CA ASN A 178 -16.28 3.33 2.67
C ASN A 178 -15.15 3.13 3.69
N ILE A 179 -14.44 4.21 4.02
CA ILE A 179 -13.37 4.17 5.02
C ILE A 179 -14.02 4.27 6.40
N GLN A 180 -13.94 3.20 7.16
CA GLN A 180 -14.20 3.25 8.59
C GLN A 180 -12.85 3.27 9.33
N PRO A 181 -12.35 4.45 9.74
CA PRO A 181 -11.23 4.48 10.63
C PRO A 181 -11.68 3.88 11.98
N SER A 182 -10.89 2.99 12.53
CA SER A 182 -11.07 2.54 13.90
C SER A 182 -10.90 3.75 14.83
N GLY A 183 -11.99 4.46 15.11
CA GLY A 183 -12.07 5.50 16.14
C GLY A 183 -12.21 6.97 15.72
N ALA A 184 -12.43 7.34 14.45
CA ALA A 184 -12.71 8.74 14.07
C ALA A 184 -13.49 8.86 12.75
N SER A 185 -14.33 9.87 12.68
CA SER A 185 -15.25 10.30 11.62
C SER A 185 -15.00 9.85 10.19
N ALA A 186 -16.06 9.34 9.56
CA ALA A 186 -16.12 9.02 8.14
C ALA A 186 -15.82 10.25 7.26
N HIS A 187 -14.78 10.16 6.43
CA HIS A 187 -14.58 11.05 5.30
C HIS A 187 -14.61 10.20 4.03
N SER A 188 -15.44 10.58 3.10
CA SER A 188 -15.45 10.03 1.75
C SER A 188 -14.12 10.40 1.07
N ILE A 189 -13.33 9.41 0.69
CA ILE A 189 -12.13 9.62 -0.10
C ILE A 189 -12.37 9.02 -1.46
N ASP A 190 -12.56 9.89 -2.44
CA ASP A 190 -12.65 9.58 -3.86
C ASP A 190 -11.37 8.91 -4.40
N HIS A 191 -11.57 7.98 -5.35
CA HIS A 191 -10.62 7.53 -6.37
C HIS A 191 -9.24 6.98 -5.93
N ALA A 192 -8.53 7.62 -5.00
CA ALA A 192 -7.17 7.21 -4.61
C ALA A 192 -7.13 5.87 -3.87
N ALA A 193 -8.13 5.54 -3.08
CA ALA A 193 -8.18 4.29 -2.33
C ALA A 193 -8.51 3.08 -3.22
N CYS A 194 -9.34 3.27 -4.26
CA CYS A 194 -9.60 2.22 -5.26
C CYS A 194 -8.33 1.92 -6.08
N GLN A 195 -7.54 2.94 -6.39
CA GLN A 195 -6.25 2.77 -7.04
C GLN A 195 -5.23 2.05 -6.14
N ALA A 196 -5.26 2.26 -4.84
CA ALA A 196 -4.39 1.54 -3.90
C ALA A 196 -4.75 0.06 -3.82
N ALA A 197 -6.04 -0.30 -3.73
CA ALA A 197 -6.50 -1.69 -3.67
C ALA A 197 -6.20 -2.51 -4.93
N THR A 198 -5.94 -1.85 -6.07
CA THR A 198 -5.69 -2.51 -7.37
C THR A 198 -4.28 -2.32 -7.91
N ALA A 199 -3.49 -1.41 -7.34
CA ALA A 199 -2.14 -1.06 -7.78
C ALA A 199 -1.02 -1.53 -6.81
N GLU A 200 -1.40 -2.12 -5.67
CA GLU A 200 -0.46 -2.77 -4.74
C GLU A 200 -0.39 -4.31 -4.93
#